data_8a5f834f7efa9f666b5eb4df0a271b7e
#
_entry.id   8a5f834f7efa9f666b5eb4df0a271b7e
#
_cell.length_a   1.000
_cell.length_b   1.000
_cell.length_c   1.000
_cell.angle_alpha   90.00
_cell.angle_beta   90.00
_cell.angle_gamma   90.00
#
_symmetry.space_group_name_H-M   'P 1'
#
loop_
_entity.id
_entity.type
_entity.pdbx_description
1 polymer ?
#
loop_
_entity_poly.entity_id
_entity_poly.type
_entity_poly.pdbx_seq_one_letter_code
_entity_poly.pdbx_strand_id
1 'polypeptide(L)'
;KYFYYIILTCLCMQTRHWPGVIILIYNLKWRYNMQYTFIQLIFLFFVYSFLGWIFDMTVAAIRYGKILNRGFLNGPLSIQYGIIMIIVLLDINDLWDYPLYQFITCMVIVFMTEYASGAILKRITGRRFWDYSDMKLNVGGYTCAFSVLGWGFTAAVTVWLINPLVCIVYSLIPVNVVKVLEIIAIAVFLIDLFVTAATMLKWHYAGGIYGNVADTLKKTKSTLGRKTYEIISRRMYKAFPELVGQEINDEVGFGRTKDRIFAKGLCIDKLVWIFFVSALIGDWVETVFVWATSGVFMSRSSLIYGTFSIVWGLGGALATAMLYPLKDKNPLFIFAGGFFLGGVYEYSCSVFTEVVFGTVFWDYSHLPYNINGRVNLLFCVYWGIAAIAWVKLLYPAASFLLEKIPPVAGKIMTWIIVIFMVLDMAVSGAAISRYVSRKAGVEASNPVEHMCDSIYKDKLIERIYPNMKIQ
;
A
#
# COMPACT_ATOMS: atom_id res chain seq x y z
N LYS A 1 -23.41 -15.51 -9.49
CA LYS A 1 -24.18 -15.51 -10.77
C LYS A 1 -25.65 -15.19 -10.57
N TYR A 2 -26.40 -15.88 -9.67
CA TYR A 2 -27.86 -15.70 -9.49
C TYR A 2 -28.26 -14.32 -8.92
N PHE A 3 -27.51 -13.76 -7.98
CA PHE A 3 -27.84 -12.48 -7.34
C PHE A 3 -27.70 -11.29 -8.29
N TYR A 4 -26.71 -11.33 -9.16
CA TYR A 4 -26.50 -10.33 -10.21
C TYR A 4 -27.56 -10.42 -11.32
N TYR A 5 -28.02 -11.64 -11.64
CA TYR A 5 -29.15 -11.88 -12.53
C TYR A 5 -30.45 -11.28 -11.98
N ILE A 6 -30.68 -11.44 -10.67
CA ILE A 6 -31.88 -10.91 -10.02
C ILE A 6 -31.89 -9.37 -10.06
N ILE A 7 -30.77 -8.70 -9.72
CA ILE A 7 -30.68 -7.24 -9.75
C ILE A 7 -30.83 -6.70 -11.18
N LEU A 8 -30.16 -7.32 -12.16
CA LEU A 8 -30.28 -6.94 -13.58
C LEU A 8 -31.68 -7.22 -14.14
N THR A 9 -32.31 -8.33 -13.76
CA THR A 9 -33.67 -8.66 -14.18
C THR A 9 -34.67 -7.69 -13.57
N CYS A 10 -34.51 -7.29 -12.31
CA CYS A 10 -35.33 -6.26 -11.67
C CYS A 10 -35.16 -4.87 -12.33
N LEU A 11 -33.89 -4.49 -12.67
CA LEU A 11 -33.63 -3.24 -13.41
C LEU A 11 -34.15 -3.29 -14.85
N CYS A 12 -34.06 -4.44 -15.54
CA CYS A 12 -34.61 -4.62 -16.88
C CYS A 12 -36.13 -4.58 -16.92
N MET A 13 -36.83 -5.07 -15.88
CA MET A 13 -38.28 -5.01 -15.82
C MET A 13 -38.84 -3.58 -15.59
N GLN A 14 -38.02 -2.69 -15.02
CA GLN A 14 -38.43 -1.29 -14.75
C GLN A 14 -38.11 -0.31 -15.88
N THR A 15 -37.21 -0.66 -16.85
CA THR A 15 -36.76 0.28 -17.87
C THR A 15 -37.01 -0.28 -19.29
N ARG A 16 -38.22 -0.05 -19.82
CA ARG A 16 -38.60 -0.39 -21.22
C ARG A 16 -37.79 0.34 -22.33
N HIS A 17 -36.88 1.26 -22.00
CA HIS A 17 -36.29 2.17 -22.98
C HIS A 17 -34.78 2.06 -23.24
N TRP A 18 -33.99 1.16 -22.58
CA TRP A 18 -32.56 1.08 -22.79
C TRP A 18 -31.98 -0.35 -22.89
N PRO A 19 -32.51 -1.24 -23.77
CA PRO A 19 -31.98 -2.59 -23.91
C PRO A 19 -30.54 -2.63 -24.49
N GLY A 20 -30.16 -1.64 -25.30
CA GLY A 20 -28.84 -1.57 -25.92
C GLY A 20 -27.67 -1.33 -24.95
N VAL A 21 -27.85 -0.51 -23.93
CA VAL A 21 -26.82 -0.21 -22.94
C VAL A 21 -26.58 -1.40 -22.01
N ILE A 22 -27.65 -2.11 -21.63
CA ILE A 22 -27.57 -3.29 -20.77
C ILE A 22 -26.95 -4.47 -21.53
N ILE A 23 -27.29 -4.64 -22.81
CA ILE A 23 -26.68 -5.63 -23.70
C ILE A 23 -25.22 -5.27 -23.99
N LEU A 24 -24.87 -3.98 -24.11
CA LEU A 24 -23.50 -3.50 -24.25
C LEU A 24 -22.66 -3.83 -23.00
N ILE A 25 -23.22 -3.62 -21.81
CA ILE A 25 -22.60 -4.00 -20.53
C ILE A 25 -22.49 -5.53 -20.39
N TYR A 26 -23.46 -6.27 -20.95
CA TYR A 26 -23.50 -7.74 -20.88
C TYR A 26 -22.59 -8.43 -21.91
N ASN A 27 -22.47 -7.87 -23.11
CA ASN A 27 -21.60 -8.38 -24.19
C ASN A 27 -20.16 -7.89 -24.07
N LEU A 28 -19.86 -7.01 -23.13
CA LEU A 28 -18.50 -6.68 -22.80
C LEU A 28 -17.83 -7.93 -22.20
N LYS A 29 -17.30 -8.74 -23.08
CA LYS A 29 -16.38 -9.87 -22.88
C LYS A 29 -15.10 -9.46 -22.10
N TRP A 30 -15.13 -8.31 -21.51
CA TRP A 30 -14.13 -7.66 -20.66
C TRP A 30 -14.06 -8.26 -19.25
N ARG A 31 -14.93 -9.24 -18.97
CA ARG A 31 -15.09 -9.84 -17.65
C ARG A 31 -14.03 -10.88 -17.26
N TYR A 32 -13.24 -11.32 -18.20
CA TYR A 32 -12.23 -12.34 -17.93
C TYR A 32 -10.87 -11.84 -18.42
N ASN A 33 -9.94 -11.57 -17.51
CA ASN A 33 -8.56 -11.11 -17.73
C ASN A 33 -8.40 -9.62 -18.13
N MET A 34 -8.80 -8.69 -17.29
CA MET A 34 -8.27 -7.33 -17.41
C MET A 34 -6.83 -7.30 -16.90
N GLN A 35 -5.89 -7.70 -17.70
CA GLN A 35 -4.48 -7.38 -17.46
C GLN A 35 -4.29 -5.90 -17.78
N TYR A 36 -4.23 -5.06 -16.73
CA TYR A 36 -3.94 -3.64 -16.90
C TYR A 36 -2.50 -3.44 -17.34
N THR A 37 -2.29 -2.76 -18.46
CA THR A 37 -0.97 -2.29 -18.82
C THR A 37 -0.50 -1.19 -17.86
N PHE A 38 0.81 -0.99 -17.74
CA PHE A 38 1.37 0.07 -16.88
C PHE A 38 0.82 1.47 -17.23
N ILE A 39 0.63 1.75 -18.53
CA ILE A 39 0.00 2.99 -19.03
C ILE A 39 -1.44 3.10 -18.51
N GLN A 40 -2.23 2.04 -18.60
CA GLN A 40 -3.60 2.05 -18.05
C GLN A 40 -3.63 2.29 -16.54
N LEU A 41 -2.70 1.71 -15.78
CA LEU A 41 -2.61 1.94 -14.34
C LEU A 41 -2.31 3.40 -14.01
N ILE A 42 -1.41 4.05 -14.74
CA ILE A 42 -1.13 5.48 -14.57
C ILE A 42 -2.38 6.32 -14.89
N PHE A 43 -3.05 6.04 -15.99
CA PHE A 43 -4.30 6.70 -16.34
C PHE A 43 -5.35 6.57 -15.24
N LEU A 44 -5.59 5.34 -14.78
CA LEU A 44 -6.54 5.03 -13.70
C LEU A 44 -6.17 5.72 -12.39
N PHE A 45 -4.88 5.76 -12.05
CA PHE A 45 -4.39 6.51 -10.88
C PHE A 45 -4.83 7.98 -10.93
N PHE A 46 -4.60 8.66 -12.04
CA PHE A 46 -5.00 10.07 -12.17
C PHE A 46 -6.51 10.27 -12.18
N VAL A 47 -7.25 9.40 -12.88
CA VAL A 47 -8.72 9.46 -12.91
C VAL A 47 -9.30 9.27 -11.51
N TYR A 48 -8.86 8.26 -10.77
CA TYR A 48 -9.39 8.01 -9.42
C TYR A 48 -8.90 9.01 -8.39
N SER A 49 -7.68 9.54 -8.54
CA SER A 49 -7.22 10.67 -7.73
C SER A 49 -8.08 11.93 -7.93
N PHE A 50 -8.50 12.17 -9.16
CA PHE A 50 -9.38 13.31 -9.50
C PHE A 50 -10.83 13.09 -9.01
N LEU A 51 -11.40 11.90 -9.24
CA LEU A 51 -12.73 11.56 -8.75
C LEU A 51 -12.80 11.59 -7.22
N GLY A 52 -11.78 11.07 -6.54
CA GLY A 52 -11.69 11.15 -5.09
C GLY A 52 -11.60 12.58 -4.56
N TRP A 53 -10.87 13.45 -5.26
CA TRP A 53 -10.83 14.87 -4.94
C TRP A 53 -12.22 15.55 -5.10
N ILE A 54 -12.95 15.27 -6.18
CA ILE A 54 -14.33 15.75 -6.35
C ILE A 54 -15.21 15.27 -5.20
N PHE A 55 -15.08 14.00 -4.81
CA PHE A 55 -15.85 13.43 -3.71
C PHE A 55 -15.56 14.17 -2.39
N ASP A 56 -14.29 14.35 -2.02
CA ASP A 56 -13.89 15.09 -0.82
C ASP A 56 -14.43 16.51 -0.80
N MET A 57 -14.38 17.20 -1.95
CA MET A 57 -14.95 18.54 -2.08
C MET A 57 -16.46 18.55 -1.89
N THR A 58 -17.15 17.55 -2.45
CA THR A 58 -18.60 17.42 -2.34
C THR A 58 -19.02 17.18 -0.89
N VAL A 59 -18.35 16.25 -0.21
CA VAL A 59 -18.58 15.97 1.22
C VAL A 59 -18.29 17.22 2.08
N ALA A 60 -17.22 17.94 1.78
CA ALA A 60 -16.87 19.18 2.49
C ALA A 60 -17.93 20.28 2.24
N ALA A 61 -18.42 20.40 1.01
CA ALA A 61 -19.46 21.36 0.67
C ALA A 61 -20.78 21.09 1.41
N ILE A 62 -21.18 19.81 1.50
CA ILE A 62 -22.38 19.38 2.24
C ILE A 62 -22.21 19.63 3.75
N ARG A 63 -21.04 19.26 4.31
CA ARG A 63 -20.80 19.31 5.76
C ARG A 63 -20.55 20.72 6.28
N TYR A 64 -19.85 21.55 5.52
CA TYR A 64 -19.41 22.90 5.95
C TYR A 64 -20.08 24.04 5.20
N GLY A 65 -20.95 23.76 4.23
CA GLY A 65 -21.61 24.78 3.40
C GLY A 65 -20.66 25.61 2.52
N LYS A 66 -19.41 25.13 2.31
CA LYS A 66 -18.38 25.84 1.56
C LYS A 66 -17.58 24.85 0.71
N ILE A 67 -17.23 25.25 -0.51
CA ILE A 67 -16.33 24.50 -1.38
C ILE A 67 -14.90 24.67 -0.84
N LEU A 68 -14.33 23.59 -0.29
CA LEU A 68 -12.98 23.56 0.27
C LEU A 68 -12.18 22.47 -0.40
N ASN A 69 -11.01 22.81 -0.96
CA ASN A 69 -10.08 21.78 -1.41
C ASN A 69 -9.38 21.16 -0.20
N ARG A 70 -9.79 19.95 0.20
CA ARG A 70 -9.24 19.18 1.32
C ARG A 70 -8.15 18.18 0.90
N GLY A 71 -7.84 18.06 -0.39
CA GLY A 71 -6.74 17.21 -0.84
C GLY A 71 -5.39 17.66 -0.28
N PHE A 72 -4.46 16.72 -0.10
CA PHE A 72 -3.08 17.05 0.33
C PHE A 72 -2.39 17.95 -0.68
N LEU A 73 -2.57 17.69 -1.99
CA LEU A 73 -2.00 18.48 -3.07
C LEU A 73 -2.73 19.80 -3.26
N ASN A 74 -2.02 20.76 -3.85
CA ASN A 74 -2.59 22.05 -4.22
C ASN A 74 -3.53 21.94 -5.43
N GLY A 75 -3.22 21.03 -6.36
CA GLY A 75 -4.06 20.70 -7.51
C GLY A 75 -5.27 19.82 -7.16
N PRO A 76 -6.09 19.50 -8.18
CA PRO A 76 -7.33 18.75 -8.03
C PRO A 76 -7.10 17.24 -7.99
N LEU A 77 -6.19 16.78 -7.15
CA LEU A 77 -5.86 15.36 -7.02
C LEU A 77 -5.78 14.94 -5.55
N SER A 78 -6.41 13.81 -5.23
CA SER A 78 -6.30 13.15 -3.93
C SER A 78 -5.55 11.84 -4.09
N ILE A 79 -4.24 11.84 -3.78
CA ILE A 79 -3.30 10.73 -3.99
C ILE A 79 -3.82 9.43 -3.38
N GLN A 80 -4.40 9.53 -2.19
CA GLN A 80 -4.87 8.37 -1.43
C GLN A 80 -5.88 7.54 -2.21
N TYR A 81 -6.85 8.17 -2.88
CA TYR A 81 -7.86 7.47 -3.67
C TYR A 81 -7.28 6.78 -4.90
N GLY A 82 -6.30 7.43 -5.57
CA GLY A 82 -5.59 6.82 -6.68
C GLY A 82 -4.84 5.56 -6.27
N ILE A 83 -4.10 5.62 -5.16
CA ILE A 83 -3.35 4.48 -4.62
C ILE A 83 -4.31 3.34 -4.22
N ILE A 84 -5.36 3.65 -3.45
CA ILE A 84 -6.36 2.66 -3.03
C ILE A 84 -6.93 1.94 -4.25
N MET A 85 -7.39 2.69 -5.25
CA MET A 85 -8.03 2.09 -6.42
C MET A 85 -7.07 1.24 -7.26
N ILE A 86 -5.81 1.64 -7.41
CA ILE A 86 -4.83 0.80 -8.11
C ILE A 86 -4.62 -0.53 -7.38
N ILE A 87 -4.41 -0.51 -6.06
CA ILE A 87 -4.24 -1.73 -5.28
C ILE A 87 -5.50 -2.60 -5.38
N VAL A 88 -6.68 -1.99 -5.18
CA VAL A 88 -7.97 -2.69 -5.28
C VAL A 88 -8.15 -3.32 -6.66
N LEU A 89 -7.88 -2.60 -7.75
CA LEU A 89 -8.07 -3.11 -9.11
C LEU A 89 -7.12 -4.27 -9.44
N LEU A 90 -5.89 -4.23 -8.96
CA LEU A 90 -4.94 -5.31 -9.13
C LEU A 90 -5.36 -6.57 -8.35
N ASP A 91 -5.75 -6.41 -7.09
CA ASP A 91 -6.14 -7.52 -6.23
C ASP A 91 -7.49 -8.16 -6.59
N ILE A 92 -8.44 -7.32 -7.03
CA ILE A 92 -9.83 -7.75 -7.25
C ILE A 92 -10.04 -8.39 -8.61
N ASN A 93 -9.13 -8.21 -9.55
CA ASN A 93 -9.32 -8.68 -10.93
C ASN A 93 -9.77 -10.14 -11.03
N ASP A 94 -9.22 -10.99 -10.16
CA ASP A 94 -9.52 -12.43 -10.11
C ASP A 94 -10.65 -12.81 -9.14
N LEU A 95 -11.24 -11.83 -8.44
CA LEU A 95 -12.20 -12.07 -7.36
C LEU A 95 -13.67 -11.88 -7.77
N TRP A 96 -13.97 -11.77 -9.07
CA TRP A 96 -15.33 -11.53 -9.55
C TRP A 96 -16.35 -12.59 -9.14
N ASP A 97 -15.91 -13.83 -8.97
CA ASP A 97 -16.77 -14.93 -8.54
C ASP A 97 -16.95 -14.99 -7.00
N TYR A 98 -16.26 -14.14 -6.23
CA TYR A 98 -16.25 -14.10 -4.77
C TYR A 98 -16.61 -12.72 -4.20
N PRO A 99 -17.86 -12.21 -4.42
CA PRO A 99 -18.21 -10.83 -4.10
C PRO A 99 -18.06 -10.46 -2.62
N LEU A 100 -18.29 -11.41 -1.70
CA LEU A 100 -18.08 -11.16 -0.27
C LEU A 100 -16.60 -10.99 0.05
N TYR A 101 -15.74 -11.83 -0.50
CA TYR A 101 -14.30 -11.71 -0.30
C TYR A 101 -13.75 -10.45 -0.95
N GLN A 102 -14.23 -10.11 -2.13
CA GLN A 102 -13.94 -8.84 -2.81
C GLN A 102 -14.26 -7.63 -1.92
N PHE A 103 -15.45 -7.61 -1.30
CA PHE A 103 -15.82 -6.55 -0.37
C PHE A 103 -14.91 -6.49 0.85
N ILE A 104 -14.57 -7.64 1.45
CA ILE A 104 -13.63 -7.73 2.57
C ILE A 104 -12.24 -7.22 2.16
N THR A 105 -11.76 -7.60 0.99
CA THR A 105 -10.49 -7.12 0.43
C THR A 105 -10.48 -5.60 0.29
N CYS A 106 -11.54 -5.02 -0.27
CA CYS A 106 -11.69 -3.55 -0.33
C CYS A 106 -11.61 -2.91 1.07
N MET A 107 -12.30 -3.47 2.06
CA MET A 107 -12.27 -2.95 3.43
C MET A 107 -10.87 -3.00 4.04
N VAL A 108 -10.15 -4.10 3.87
CA VAL A 108 -8.79 -4.25 4.40
C VAL A 108 -7.82 -3.28 3.70
N ILE A 109 -7.87 -3.18 2.37
CA ILE A 109 -7.01 -2.25 1.60
C ILE A 109 -7.28 -0.80 2.03
N VAL A 110 -8.54 -0.41 2.16
CA VAL A 110 -8.93 0.93 2.62
C VAL A 110 -8.43 1.17 4.04
N PHE A 111 -8.64 0.21 4.95
CA PHE A 111 -8.15 0.31 6.32
C PHE A 111 -6.63 0.50 6.38
N MET A 112 -5.88 -0.32 5.65
CA MET A 112 -4.41 -0.23 5.59
C MET A 112 -3.94 1.12 5.05
N THR A 113 -4.54 1.57 3.97
CA THR A 113 -4.13 2.80 3.28
C THR A 113 -4.52 4.05 4.10
N GLU A 114 -5.72 4.09 4.68
CA GLU A 114 -6.18 5.19 5.53
C GLU A 114 -5.32 5.30 6.80
N TYR A 115 -5.05 4.17 7.46
CA TYR A 115 -4.18 4.14 8.62
C TYR A 115 -2.75 4.57 8.28
N ALA A 116 -2.15 3.97 7.24
CA ALA A 116 -0.78 4.27 6.84
C ALA A 116 -0.60 5.73 6.42
N SER A 117 -1.50 6.25 5.58
CA SER A 117 -1.46 7.65 5.14
C SER A 117 -1.63 8.62 6.30
N GLY A 118 -2.57 8.37 7.22
CA GLY A 118 -2.75 9.17 8.44
C GLY A 118 -1.51 9.17 9.35
N ALA A 119 -0.93 7.99 9.58
CA ALA A 119 0.27 7.85 10.39
C ALA A 119 1.50 8.52 9.73
N ILE A 120 1.69 8.35 8.42
CA ILE A 120 2.78 8.96 7.66
C ILE A 120 2.63 10.49 7.65
N LEU A 121 1.43 11.01 7.33
CA LEU A 121 1.18 12.45 7.29
C LEU A 121 1.40 13.09 8.67
N LYS A 122 0.88 12.49 9.75
CA LYS A 122 1.16 12.96 11.12
C LYS A 122 2.65 13.00 11.41
N ARG A 123 3.39 11.97 10.98
CA ARG A 123 4.83 11.90 11.23
C ARG A 123 5.62 12.96 10.48
N ILE A 124 5.26 13.21 9.19
CA ILE A 124 5.94 14.18 8.33
C ILE A 124 5.58 15.62 8.72
N THR A 125 4.30 15.87 9.03
CA THR A 125 3.79 17.23 9.25
C THR A 125 3.62 17.59 10.72
N GLY A 126 3.71 16.61 11.64
CA GLY A 126 3.41 16.78 13.05
C GLY A 126 1.92 16.92 13.38
N ARG A 127 1.02 16.87 12.37
CA ARG A 127 -0.41 17.17 12.49
C ARG A 127 -1.27 16.08 11.92
N ARG A 128 -2.49 15.89 12.47
CA ARG A 128 -3.51 15.00 11.92
C ARG A 128 -4.36 15.74 10.91
N PHE A 129 -4.49 15.20 9.70
CA PHE A 129 -5.36 15.73 8.65
C PHE A 129 -6.81 15.32 8.83
N TRP A 130 -7.04 14.20 9.51
CA TRP A 130 -8.34 13.73 9.99
C TRP A 130 -8.16 13.03 11.32
N ASP A 131 -9.17 13.02 12.15
CA ASP A 131 -9.15 12.38 13.45
C ASP A 131 -10.48 11.67 13.73
N TYR A 132 -10.40 10.37 13.97
CA TYR A 132 -11.52 9.52 14.36
C TYR A 132 -11.46 9.11 15.84
N SER A 133 -10.67 9.80 16.67
CA SER A 133 -10.47 9.42 18.06
C SER A 133 -11.76 9.35 18.86
N ASP A 134 -12.75 10.17 18.50
CA ASP A 134 -14.08 10.21 19.15
C ASP A 134 -15.03 9.11 18.63
N MET A 135 -14.66 8.40 17.57
CA MET A 135 -15.49 7.36 16.98
C MET A 135 -15.25 6.02 17.67
N LYS A 136 -16.35 5.24 17.82
CA LYS A 136 -16.27 3.87 18.34
C LYS A 136 -15.44 2.98 17.40
N LEU A 137 -14.67 2.05 17.98
CA LEU A 137 -13.79 1.13 17.24
C LEU A 137 -12.80 1.86 16.32
N ASN A 138 -12.28 3.03 16.77
CA ASN A 138 -11.18 3.66 16.06
C ASN A 138 -9.84 2.95 16.36
N VAL A 139 -8.91 3.04 15.42
CA VAL A 139 -7.55 2.53 15.55
C VAL A 139 -6.57 3.70 15.47
N GLY A 140 -6.05 4.10 16.63
CA GLY A 140 -5.12 5.21 16.75
C GLY A 140 -5.67 6.58 16.32
N GLY A 141 -6.99 6.72 16.13
CA GLY A 141 -7.63 7.92 15.60
C GLY A 141 -7.42 8.12 14.07
N TYR A 142 -6.68 7.22 13.40
CA TYR A 142 -6.43 7.34 11.96
C TYR A 142 -7.53 6.73 11.11
N THR A 143 -8.22 5.72 11.61
CA THR A 143 -9.35 5.05 10.95
C THR A 143 -10.33 4.54 11.99
N CYS A 144 -11.56 4.21 11.58
CA CYS A 144 -12.57 3.59 12.42
C CYS A 144 -13.42 2.59 11.63
N ALA A 145 -14.10 1.68 12.35
CA ALA A 145 -14.90 0.65 11.69
C ALA A 145 -15.96 1.22 10.74
N PHE A 146 -16.55 2.36 11.08
CA PHE A 146 -17.56 3.01 10.23
C PHE A 146 -16.96 3.58 8.94
N SER A 147 -15.74 4.21 9.02
CA SER A 147 -15.06 4.71 7.81
C SER A 147 -14.65 3.56 6.90
N VAL A 148 -14.11 2.48 7.47
CA VAL A 148 -13.69 1.29 6.71
C VAL A 148 -14.86 0.63 5.99
N LEU A 149 -16.00 0.47 6.66
CA LEU A 149 -17.22 -0.06 6.03
C LEU A 149 -17.71 0.83 4.88
N GLY A 150 -17.82 2.13 5.13
CA GLY A 150 -18.31 3.09 4.14
C GLY A 150 -17.40 3.20 2.92
N TRP A 151 -16.10 3.36 3.14
CA TRP A 151 -15.11 3.47 2.07
C TRP A 151 -14.86 2.15 1.35
N GLY A 152 -14.87 1.01 2.08
CA GLY A 152 -14.80 -0.32 1.48
C GLY A 152 -15.99 -0.59 0.56
N PHE A 153 -17.21 -0.21 0.96
CA PHE A 153 -18.39 -0.27 0.10
C PHE A 153 -18.25 0.63 -1.14
N THR A 154 -17.79 1.87 -0.95
CA THR A 154 -17.57 2.81 -2.05
C THR A 154 -16.53 2.27 -3.04
N ALA A 155 -15.45 1.68 -2.56
CA ALA A 155 -14.44 1.05 -3.41
C ALA A 155 -15.01 -0.12 -4.21
N ALA A 156 -15.77 -1.01 -3.58
CA ALA A 156 -16.42 -2.13 -4.26
C ALA A 156 -17.42 -1.66 -5.34
N VAL A 157 -18.26 -0.67 -5.03
CA VAL A 157 -19.18 -0.08 -5.99
C VAL A 157 -18.43 0.59 -7.15
N THR A 158 -17.33 1.26 -6.85
CA THR A 158 -16.48 1.89 -7.88
C THR A 158 -15.93 0.86 -8.86
N VAL A 159 -15.46 -0.27 -8.36
CA VAL A 159 -14.98 -1.37 -9.22
C VAL A 159 -16.10 -1.94 -10.10
N TRP A 160 -17.29 -2.10 -9.56
CA TRP A 160 -18.39 -2.73 -10.29
C TRP A 160 -19.08 -1.81 -11.30
N LEU A 161 -19.19 -0.52 -11.01
CA LEU A 161 -19.98 0.43 -11.81
C LEU A 161 -19.10 1.45 -12.53
N ILE A 162 -18.13 2.06 -11.84
CA ILE A 162 -17.38 3.18 -12.37
C ILE A 162 -16.20 2.69 -13.22
N ASN A 163 -15.48 1.68 -12.76
CA ASN A 163 -14.29 1.20 -13.46
C ASN A 163 -14.55 0.70 -14.90
N PRO A 164 -15.63 -0.06 -15.19
CA PRO A 164 -15.97 -0.42 -16.57
C PRO A 164 -16.18 0.80 -17.47
N LEU A 165 -16.84 1.85 -16.96
CA LEU A 165 -17.08 3.08 -17.71
C LEU A 165 -15.76 3.82 -18.00
N VAL A 166 -14.87 3.91 -17.02
CA VAL A 166 -13.55 4.52 -17.18
C VAL A 166 -12.71 3.77 -18.20
N CYS A 167 -12.76 2.44 -18.19
CA CYS A 167 -12.05 1.60 -19.17
C CYS A 167 -12.61 1.78 -20.59
N ILE A 168 -13.94 1.96 -20.75
CA ILE A 168 -14.54 2.30 -22.04
C ILE A 168 -14.02 3.64 -22.53
N VAL A 169 -14.01 4.67 -21.68
CA VAL A 169 -13.48 5.99 -22.03
C VAL A 169 -12.01 5.90 -22.44
N TYR A 170 -11.20 5.15 -21.67
CA TYR A 170 -9.80 4.91 -22.03
C TYR A 170 -9.65 4.30 -23.43
N SER A 171 -10.49 3.33 -23.78
CA SER A 171 -10.42 2.63 -25.09
C SER A 171 -10.79 3.51 -26.29
N LEU A 172 -11.50 4.63 -26.04
CA LEU A 172 -11.85 5.59 -27.08
C LEU A 172 -10.72 6.59 -27.38
N ILE A 173 -9.72 6.70 -26.52
CA ILE A 173 -8.61 7.67 -26.64
C ILE A 173 -7.41 6.97 -27.32
N PRO A 174 -6.85 7.55 -28.38
CA PRO A 174 -5.64 7.00 -29.00
C PRO A 174 -4.48 6.91 -28.01
N VAL A 175 -3.80 5.76 -27.94
CA VAL A 175 -2.73 5.47 -26.94
C VAL A 175 -1.63 6.56 -26.95
N ASN A 176 -1.27 7.11 -28.10
CA ASN A 176 -0.28 8.16 -28.18
C ASN A 176 -0.73 9.46 -27.47
N VAL A 177 -2.03 9.78 -27.54
CA VAL A 177 -2.62 10.92 -26.82
C VAL A 177 -2.58 10.67 -25.32
N VAL A 178 -2.94 9.46 -24.87
CA VAL A 178 -2.87 9.06 -23.47
C VAL A 178 -1.46 9.23 -22.95
N LYS A 179 -0.44 8.69 -23.64
CA LYS A 179 0.98 8.81 -23.22
C LYS A 179 1.42 10.27 -23.03
N VAL A 180 1.05 11.16 -23.97
CA VAL A 180 1.40 12.59 -23.86
C VAL A 180 0.71 13.23 -22.66
N LEU A 181 -0.59 12.98 -22.46
CA LEU A 181 -1.34 13.50 -21.33
C LEU A 181 -0.79 12.99 -19.99
N GLU A 182 -0.40 11.72 -19.91
CA GLU A 182 0.21 11.15 -18.71
C GLU A 182 1.56 11.78 -18.38
N ILE A 183 2.43 11.99 -19.36
CA ILE A 183 3.72 12.66 -19.13
C ILE A 183 3.49 14.05 -18.55
N ILE A 184 2.55 14.81 -19.12
CA ILE A 184 2.20 16.15 -18.63
C ILE A 184 1.61 16.03 -17.20
N ALA A 185 0.69 15.11 -16.98
CA ALA A 185 0.05 14.90 -15.67
C ALA A 185 1.08 14.51 -14.60
N ILE A 186 2.02 13.61 -14.91
CA ILE A 186 3.12 13.20 -14.01
C ILE A 186 4.00 14.41 -13.69
N ALA A 187 4.40 15.19 -14.68
CA ALA A 187 5.24 16.37 -14.45
C ALA A 187 4.56 17.39 -13.53
N VAL A 188 3.29 17.72 -13.80
CA VAL A 188 2.50 18.64 -12.96
C VAL A 188 2.32 18.08 -11.56
N PHE A 189 2.01 16.78 -11.44
CA PHE A 189 1.85 16.08 -10.16
C PHE A 189 3.13 16.14 -9.32
N LEU A 190 4.29 15.84 -9.90
CA LEU A 190 5.58 15.86 -9.19
C LEU A 190 5.95 17.26 -8.71
N ILE A 191 5.69 18.29 -9.54
CA ILE A 191 5.92 19.68 -9.15
C ILE A 191 5.01 20.05 -7.97
N ASP A 192 3.71 19.75 -8.05
CA ASP A 192 2.75 20.07 -6.98
C ASP A 192 3.08 19.31 -5.70
N LEU A 193 3.42 18.02 -5.81
CA LEU A 193 3.83 17.19 -4.68
C LEU A 193 5.07 17.77 -3.99
N PHE A 194 6.09 18.15 -4.76
CA PHE A 194 7.30 18.73 -4.21
C PHE A 194 7.03 20.06 -3.50
N VAL A 195 6.26 20.96 -4.14
CA VAL A 195 5.94 22.28 -3.57
C VAL A 195 5.09 22.14 -2.30
N THR A 196 4.10 21.25 -2.32
CA THR A 196 3.23 21.00 -1.15
C THR A 196 4.03 20.37 0.00
N ALA A 197 4.83 19.35 -0.29
CA ALA A 197 5.67 18.69 0.71
C ALA A 197 6.69 19.66 1.33
N ALA A 198 7.36 20.48 0.51
CA ALA A 198 8.31 21.49 0.97
C ALA A 198 7.63 22.53 1.89
N THR A 199 6.39 22.93 1.57
CA THR A 199 5.61 23.86 2.39
C THR A 199 5.25 23.23 3.74
N MET A 200 4.82 21.97 3.75
CA MET A 200 4.45 21.25 4.96
C MET A 200 5.65 20.97 5.86
N LEU A 201 6.77 20.53 5.29
CA LEU A 201 8.02 20.34 6.03
C LEU A 201 8.49 21.65 6.68
N LYS A 202 8.34 22.78 5.98
CA LYS A 202 8.67 24.08 6.55
C LYS A 202 7.84 24.41 7.78
N TRP A 203 6.55 24.11 7.77
CA TRP A 203 5.68 24.33 8.94
C TRP A 203 6.06 23.46 10.14
N HIS A 204 6.49 22.23 9.86
CA HIS A 204 6.88 21.28 10.91
C HIS A 204 8.25 21.65 11.55
N TYR A 205 9.19 22.12 10.73
CA TYR A 205 10.57 22.37 11.17
C TYR A 205 10.91 23.85 11.34
N ALA A 206 9.93 24.73 11.46
CA ALA A 206 10.14 26.18 11.59
C ALA A 206 11.02 26.61 12.78
N GLY A 207 11.27 25.72 13.73
CA GLY A 207 12.18 25.95 14.88
C GLY A 207 13.51 25.18 14.84
N GLY A 208 13.85 24.45 13.76
CA GLY A 208 15.04 23.59 13.68
C GLY A 208 16.05 23.97 12.58
N ILE A 209 17.02 23.08 12.34
CA ILE A 209 18.09 23.26 11.32
C ILE A 209 17.51 23.61 9.94
N TYR A 210 16.30 23.16 9.61
CA TYR A 210 15.58 23.51 8.38
C TYR A 210 15.00 24.92 8.38
N GLY A 211 14.89 25.57 9.54
CA GLY A 211 14.57 27.01 9.62
C GLY A 211 15.55 27.84 8.80
N ASN A 212 16.83 27.48 8.82
CA ASN A 212 17.88 28.17 8.05
C ASN A 212 17.71 28.00 6.53
N VAL A 213 17.27 26.82 6.05
CA VAL A 213 16.97 26.61 4.62
C VAL A 213 15.70 27.37 4.22
N ALA A 214 14.72 27.43 5.10
CA ALA A 214 13.49 28.19 4.92
C ALA A 214 13.76 29.69 4.91
N ASP A 215 14.68 30.19 5.75
CA ASP A 215 15.10 31.59 5.76
C ASP A 215 15.98 31.92 4.56
N THR A 216 16.75 30.96 4.06
CA THR A 216 17.48 31.10 2.79
C THR A 216 16.50 31.21 1.61
N LEU A 217 15.44 30.40 1.59
CA LEU A 217 14.36 30.53 0.58
C LEU A 217 13.54 31.81 0.74
N LYS A 218 13.36 32.32 1.97
CA LYS A 218 12.78 33.66 2.23
C LYS A 218 13.72 34.79 1.74
N LYS A 219 15.01 34.63 1.93
CA LYS A 219 16.05 35.60 1.48
C LYS A 219 16.31 35.50 -0.02
N THR A 220 15.90 34.40 -0.67
CA THR A 220 15.96 34.33 -2.14
C THR A 220 15.00 35.36 -2.69
N LYS A 221 15.54 36.35 -3.39
CA LYS A 221 14.85 37.52 -3.98
C LYS A 221 13.78 37.17 -5.03
N SER A 222 13.42 35.92 -5.19
CA SER A 222 12.36 35.46 -6.09
C SER A 222 10.98 35.78 -5.50
N THR A 223 10.40 36.84 -5.97
CA THR A 223 9.02 37.28 -5.67
C THR A 223 8.00 36.18 -5.95
N LEU A 224 8.30 35.28 -6.89
CA LEU A 224 7.45 34.13 -7.28
C LEU A 224 7.38 33.07 -6.19
N GLY A 225 8.51 32.65 -5.62
CA GLY A 225 8.56 31.63 -4.56
C GLY A 225 7.82 32.05 -3.29
N ARG A 226 7.92 33.34 -2.90
CA ARG A 226 7.21 33.91 -1.75
C ARG A 226 5.70 33.92 -1.98
N LYS A 227 5.23 34.38 -3.15
CA LYS A 227 3.81 34.41 -3.49
C LYS A 227 3.22 32.99 -3.53
N THR A 228 3.91 32.03 -4.14
CA THR A 228 3.48 30.63 -4.19
C THR A 228 3.34 30.05 -2.79
N TYR A 229 4.32 30.26 -1.91
CA TYR A 229 4.27 29.83 -0.52
C TYR A 229 3.08 30.44 0.24
N GLU A 230 2.83 31.74 0.10
CA GLU A 230 1.70 32.44 0.75
C GLU A 230 0.35 31.88 0.26
N ILE A 231 0.21 31.63 -1.05
CA ILE A 231 -1.00 31.06 -1.63
C ILE A 231 -1.26 29.65 -1.07
N ILE A 232 -0.24 28.78 -1.08
CA ILE A 232 -0.36 27.41 -0.58
C ILE A 232 -0.65 27.40 0.92
N SER A 233 0.05 28.20 1.70
CA SER A 233 -0.16 28.31 3.14
C SER A 233 -1.59 28.78 3.47
N ARG A 234 -2.08 29.84 2.81
CA ARG A 234 -3.45 30.32 2.97
C ARG A 234 -4.48 29.25 2.60
N ARG A 235 -4.25 28.53 1.50
CA ARG A 235 -5.13 27.44 1.08
C ARG A 235 -5.18 26.34 2.12
N MET A 236 -4.03 25.89 2.63
CA MET A 236 -3.95 24.81 3.62
C MET A 236 -4.60 25.19 4.95
N TYR A 237 -4.40 26.42 5.43
CA TYR A 237 -5.13 26.95 6.61
C TYR A 237 -6.63 26.97 6.38
N LYS A 238 -7.10 27.33 5.17
CA LYS A 238 -8.52 27.34 4.85
C LYS A 238 -9.11 25.94 4.70
N ALA A 239 -8.35 25.01 4.11
CA ALA A 239 -8.79 23.63 3.90
C ALA A 239 -8.83 22.80 5.19
N PHE A 240 -7.90 23.06 6.10
CA PHE A 240 -7.72 22.33 7.35
C PHE A 240 -7.65 23.31 8.55
N PRO A 241 -8.76 23.98 8.91
CA PRO A 241 -8.77 24.94 10.01
C PRO A 241 -8.38 24.32 11.36
N GLU A 242 -8.64 23.03 11.55
CA GLU A 242 -8.28 22.27 12.74
C GLU A 242 -6.75 22.12 12.92
N LEU A 243 -5.98 22.27 11.85
CA LEU A 243 -4.51 22.24 11.93
C LEU A 243 -3.93 23.50 12.59
N VAL A 244 -4.68 24.60 12.61
CA VAL A 244 -4.21 25.90 13.12
C VAL A 244 -4.14 25.92 14.65
N GLY A 245 -5.02 25.18 15.31
CA GLY A 245 -5.12 25.14 16.79
C GLY A 245 -4.38 23.98 17.45
N GLN A 246 -3.79 23.05 16.67
CA GLN A 246 -3.05 21.93 17.25
C GLN A 246 -1.65 22.40 17.67
N GLU A 247 -1.38 22.35 18.98
CA GLU A 247 -0.02 22.47 19.48
C GLU A 247 0.83 21.34 18.85
N ILE A 248 2.03 21.70 18.40
CA ILE A 248 3.00 20.71 17.96
C ILE A 248 3.37 19.92 19.20
N ASN A 249 2.79 18.73 19.36
CA ASN A 249 3.21 17.84 20.43
C ASN A 249 4.67 17.49 20.20
N ASP A 250 5.55 18.03 21.02
CA ASP A 250 7.01 17.84 20.99
C ASP A 250 7.45 16.38 21.09
N GLU A 251 6.52 15.45 21.37
CA GLU A 251 6.80 14.00 21.37
C GLU A 251 7.24 13.43 20.01
N VAL A 252 7.05 14.15 18.89
CA VAL A 252 7.53 13.75 17.56
C VAL A 252 8.73 14.59 17.11
N GLY A 253 9.19 15.50 17.94
CA GLY A 253 10.34 16.34 17.63
C GLY A 253 11.65 15.57 17.51
N PHE A 254 12.39 15.80 16.44
CA PHE A 254 13.84 15.59 16.36
C PHE A 254 14.59 16.56 17.31
N GLY A 255 14.02 16.84 18.50
CA GLY A 255 14.65 17.64 19.54
C GLY A 255 15.84 16.89 20.13
N ARG A 256 16.98 17.56 20.21
CA ARG A 256 18.15 17.14 20.95
C ARG A 256 17.80 17.01 22.43
N THR A 257 17.50 15.80 22.91
CA THR A 257 17.59 15.47 24.33
C THR A 257 18.59 14.35 24.52
N LYS A 258 19.42 14.49 25.51
CA LYS A 258 20.61 13.70 25.85
C LYS A 258 20.32 12.23 26.20
N ASP A 259 19.03 11.83 26.35
CA ASP A 259 18.63 10.48 26.80
C ASP A 259 17.58 9.89 25.83
N ARG A 260 17.95 9.70 24.55
CA ARG A 260 17.06 9.04 23.60
C ARG A 260 17.24 7.55 23.63
N ILE A 261 16.20 6.83 24.04
CA ILE A 261 16.10 5.38 23.82
C ILE A 261 15.91 5.15 22.32
N PHE A 262 16.77 4.32 21.71
CA PHE A 262 16.67 3.95 20.31
C PHE A 262 15.34 3.24 20.02
N ALA A 263 14.72 3.58 18.92
CA ALA A 263 13.48 2.94 18.45
C ALA A 263 12.34 2.90 19.49
N LYS A 264 12.23 3.88 20.40
CA LYS A 264 11.17 3.98 21.41
C LYS A 264 9.80 4.10 20.75
N GLY A 265 8.83 3.31 21.21
CA GLY A 265 7.47 3.31 20.67
C GLY A 265 7.39 2.78 19.23
N LEU A 266 6.30 3.05 18.52
CA LEU A 266 6.14 2.69 17.12
C LEU A 266 6.80 3.75 16.22
N CYS A 267 7.95 3.42 15.63
CA CYS A 267 8.72 4.33 14.78
C CYS A 267 9.33 3.62 13.58
N ILE A 268 9.79 4.38 12.56
CA ILE A 268 10.34 3.79 11.32
C ILE A 268 11.56 2.92 11.63
N ASP A 269 12.47 3.39 12.50
CA ASP A 269 13.63 2.59 12.87
C ASP A 269 13.20 1.24 13.43
N LYS A 270 12.18 1.22 14.33
CA LYS A 270 11.61 -0.02 14.86
C LYS A 270 10.97 -0.87 13.76
N LEU A 271 10.19 -0.30 12.85
CA LEU A 271 9.57 -1.05 11.76
C LEU A 271 10.60 -1.65 10.80
N VAL A 272 11.68 -0.95 10.50
CA VAL A 272 12.80 -1.49 9.69
C VAL A 272 13.45 -2.69 10.39
N TRP A 273 13.70 -2.59 11.68
CA TRP A 273 14.26 -3.70 12.44
C TRP A 273 13.29 -4.88 12.55
N ILE A 274 12.00 -4.60 12.77
CA ILE A 274 10.96 -5.63 12.80
C ILE A 274 10.87 -6.32 11.43
N PHE A 275 10.88 -5.55 10.34
CA PHE A 275 10.92 -6.10 8.99
C PHE A 275 12.11 -7.06 8.81
N PHE A 276 13.31 -6.62 9.16
CA PHE A 276 14.53 -7.41 9.01
C PHE A 276 14.50 -8.69 9.85
N VAL A 277 14.16 -8.56 11.13
CA VAL A 277 14.10 -9.70 12.06
C VAL A 277 12.99 -10.67 11.66
N SER A 278 11.82 -10.17 11.28
CA SER A 278 10.70 -11.01 10.82
C SER A 278 11.01 -11.70 9.49
N ALA A 279 11.74 -11.03 8.58
CA ALA A 279 12.18 -11.63 7.33
C ALA A 279 13.13 -12.82 7.57
N LEU A 280 14.06 -12.65 8.51
CA LEU A 280 15.03 -13.69 8.86
C LEU A 280 14.37 -14.88 9.59
N ILE A 281 13.63 -14.58 10.66
CA ILE A 281 12.97 -15.61 11.47
C ILE A 281 11.88 -16.32 10.66
N GLY A 282 11.13 -15.58 9.84
CA GLY A 282 10.05 -16.10 9.02
C GLY A 282 10.54 -17.12 7.99
N ASP A 283 11.66 -16.85 7.34
CA ASP A 283 12.28 -17.83 6.43
C ASP A 283 12.65 -19.13 7.17
N TRP A 284 13.24 -19.03 8.35
CA TRP A 284 13.60 -20.21 9.15
C TRP A 284 12.38 -20.98 9.61
N VAL A 285 11.36 -20.30 10.11
CA VAL A 285 10.09 -20.91 10.55
C VAL A 285 9.43 -21.65 9.38
N GLU A 286 9.33 -21.01 8.22
CA GLU A 286 8.74 -21.60 7.02
C GLU A 286 9.57 -22.78 6.50
N THR A 287 10.89 -22.68 6.49
CA THR A 287 11.81 -23.76 6.10
C THR A 287 11.63 -24.98 7.02
N VAL A 288 11.57 -24.78 8.34
CA VAL A 288 11.34 -25.85 9.31
C VAL A 288 9.93 -26.44 9.16
N PHE A 289 8.91 -25.62 8.95
CA PHE A 289 7.55 -26.05 8.71
C PHE A 289 7.43 -26.94 7.46
N VAL A 290 8.02 -26.51 6.35
CA VAL A 290 8.03 -27.31 5.11
C VAL A 290 8.79 -28.62 5.30
N TRP A 291 9.92 -28.59 5.97
CA TRP A 291 10.66 -29.81 6.28
C TRP A 291 9.85 -30.78 7.14
N ALA A 292 9.16 -30.29 8.18
CA ALA A 292 8.35 -31.13 9.07
C ALA A 292 7.11 -31.72 8.38
N THR A 293 6.52 -31.00 7.41
CA THR A 293 5.28 -31.41 6.73
C THR A 293 5.50 -32.18 5.44
N SER A 294 6.56 -31.88 4.68
CA SER A 294 6.85 -32.51 3.38
C SER A 294 8.05 -33.47 3.40
N GLY A 295 8.85 -33.48 4.51
CA GLY A 295 10.09 -34.22 4.59
C GLY A 295 11.24 -33.66 3.72
N VAL A 296 11.02 -32.57 3.01
CA VAL A 296 11.99 -31.95 2.12
C VAL A 296 12.56 -30.69 2.75
N PHE A 297 13.89 -30.66 2.97
CA PHE A 297 14.56 -29.45 3.44
C PHE A 297 14.89 -28.54 2.26
N MET A 298 14.19 -27.42 2.15
CA MET A 298 14.40 -26.42 1.11
C MET A 298 14.30 -25.02 1.67
N SER A 299 15.13 -24.11 1.17
CA SER A 299 15.06 -22.69 1.52
C SER A 299 13.73 -22.09 1.05
N ARG A 300 13.18 -21.20 1.88
CA ARG A 300 11.98 -20.42 1.60
C ARG A 300 12.32 -18.93 1.42
N SER A 301 13.61 -18.63 1.19
CA SER A 301 14.08 -17.27 1.00
C SER A 301 13.45 -16.61 -0.22
N SER A 302 13.09 -15.34 -0.07
CA SER A 302 12.64 -14.47 -1.17
C SER A 302 13.81 -13.74 -1.82
N LEU A 303 15.01 -13.78 -1.23
CA LEU A 303 16.19 -13.06 -1.65
C LEU A 303 17.35 -14.00 -1.98
N ILE A 304 18.25 -13.54 -2.86
CA ILE A 304 19.41 -14.31 -3.29
C ILE A 304 20.49 -14.34 -2.21
N TYR A 305 20.68 -13.21 -1.53
CA TYR A 305 21.71 -13.07 -0.50
C TYR A 305 21.12 -13.18 0.90
N GLY A 306 21.43 -14.28 1.58
CA GLY A 306 20.92 -14.57 2.91
C GLY A 306 19.60 -15.35 2.93
N THR A 307 19.11 -15.58 4.14
CA THR A 307 17.89 -16.35 4.39
C THR A 307 16.79 -15.38 4.84
N PHE A 308 16.21 -14.65 3.89
CA PHE A 308 15.22 -13.62 4.17
C PHE A 308 13.95 -13.83 3.36
N SER A 309 12.82 -13.90 4.04
CA SER A 309 11.50 -13.88 3.42
C SER A 309 10.91 -12.47 3.49
N ILE A 310 10.81 -11.78 2.34
CA ILE A 310 10.20 -10.45 2.24
C ILE A 310 8.75 -10.49 2.72
N VAL A 311 8.02 -11.57 2.40
CA VAL A 311 6.62 -11.75 2.79
C VAL A 311 6.50 -11.74 4.32
N TRP A 312 7.33 -12.48 5.05
CA TRP A 312 7.35 -12.45 6.51
C TRP A 312 7.82 -11.11 7.07
N GLY A 313 8.81 -10.49 6.43
CA GLY A 313 9.30 -9.18 6.83
C GLY A 313 8.23 -8.10 6.75
N LEU A 314 7.58 -7.95 5.61
CA LEU A 314 6.48 -7.01 5.41
C LEU A 314 5.28 -7.36 6.27
N GLY A 315 4.93 -8.66 6.38
CA GLY A 315 3.85 -9.14 7.24
C GLY A 315 4.06 -8.75 8.71
N GLY A 316 5.27 -8.96 9.24
CA GLY A 316 5.63 -8.57 10.62
C GLY A 316 5.59 -7.06 10.85
N ALA A 317 6.10 -6.27 9.90
CA ALA A 317 6.05 -4.81 9.97
C ALA A 317 4.61 -4.29 9.89
N LEU A 318 3.79 -4.83 8.98
CA LEU A 318 2.37 -4.48 8.84
C LEU A 318 1.55 -4.91 10.06
N ALA A 319 1.73 -6.14 10.54
CA ALA A 319 1.07 -6.63 11.76
C ALA A 319 1.41 -5.73 12.95
N THR A 320 2.68 -5.31 13.07
CA THR A 320 3.08 -4.37 14.11
C THR A 320 2.40 -3.02 13.95
N ALA A 321 2.44 -2.43 12.77
CA ALA A 321 1.88 -1.12 12.52
C ALA A 321 0.36 -1.07 12.75
N MET A 322 -0.35 -2.13 12.34
CA MET A 322 -1.81 -2.14 12.27
C MET A 322 -2.48 -2.82 13.45
N LEU A 323 -1.90 -3.91 13.98
CA LEU A 323 -2.53 -4.68 15.06
C LEU A 323 -2.00 -4.32 16.45
N TYR A 324 -0.80 -3.76 16.58
CA TYR A 324 -0.27 -3.36 17.87
C TYR A 324 -1.15 -2.32 18.62
N PRO A 325 -1.80 -1.36 17.95
CA PRO A 325 -2.79 -0.50 18.61
C PRO A 325 -3.95 -1.24 19.29
N LEU A 326 -4.19 -2.50 18.89
CA LEU A 326 -5.21 -3.38 19.48
C LEU A 326 -4.68 -4.21 20.68
N LYS A 327 -3.42 -4.01 21.08
CA LYS A 327 -2.74 -4.83 22.11
C LYS A 327 -3.52 -4.97 23.42
N ASP A 328 -4.24 -3.91 23.83
CA ASP A 328 -5.00 -3.85 25.07
C ASP A 328 -6.47 -4.31 24.89
N LYS A 329 -6.87 -4.69 23.65
CA LYS A 329 -8.20 -5.21 23.34
C LYS A 329 -8.26 -6.72 23.55
N ASN A 330 -9.50 -7.26 23.51
CA ASN A 330 -9.72 -8.71 23.58
C ASN A 330 -8.90 -9.42 22.46
N PRO A 331 -8.21 -10.53 22.78
CA PRO A 331 -7.45 -11.31 21.79
C PRO A 331 -8.25 -11.70 20.54
N LEU A 332 -9.56 -11.85 20.65
CA LEU A 332 -10.43 -12.15 19.51
C LEU A 332 -10.41 -11.06 18.44
N PHE A 333 -10.29 -9.78 18.82
CA PHE A 333 -10.13 -8.68 17.85
C PHE A 333 -8.77 -8.72 17.14
N ILE A 334 -7.71 -9.11 17.88
CA ILE A 334 -6.38 -9.29 17.29
C ILE A 334 -6.40 -10.48 16.33
N PHE A 335 -7.05 -11.60 16.73
CA PHE A 335 -7.24 -12.76 15.88
C PHE A 335 -7.99 -12.39 14.59
N ALA A 336 -9.15 -11.75 14.71
CA ALA A 336 -9.94 -11.35 13.57
C ALA A 336 -9.16 -10.39 12.65
N GLY A 337 -8.46 -9.41 13.22
CA GLY A 337 -7.58 -8.52 12.48
C GLY A 337 -6.49 -9.28 11.74
N GLY A 338 -5.80 -10.22 12.40
CA GLY A 338 -4.77 -11.06 11.79
C GLY A 338 -5.31 -11.99 10.71
N PHE A 339 -6.48 -12.60 10.94
CA PHE A 339 -7.16 -13.47 9.99
C PHE A 339 -7.46 -12.75 8.66
N PHE A 340 -8.12 -11.61 8.72
CA PHE A 340 -8.48 -10.85 7.52
C PHE A 340 -7.28 -10.14 6.90
N LEU A 341 -6.47 -9.47 7.71
CA LEU A 341 -5.28 -8.78 7.25
C LEU A 341 -4.29 -9.76 6.59
N GLY A 342 -4.04 -10.91 7.24
CA GLY A 342 -3.14 -11.92 6.74
C GLY A 342 -3.64 -12.54 5.43
N GLY A 343 -4.94 -12.88 5.35
CA GLY A 343 -5.52 -13.46 4.13
C GLY A 343 -5.46 -12.50 2.94
N VAL A 344 -5.82 -11.23 3.13
CA VAL A 344 -5.71 -10.21 2.07
C VAL A 344 -4.25 -9.96 1.72
N TYR A 345 -3.37 -9.84 2.70
CA TYR A 345 -1.95 -9.64 2.49
C TYR A 345 -1.32 -10.77 1.66
N GLU A 346 -1.60 -12.03 2.00
CA GLU A 346 -1.11 -13.21 1.28
C GLU A 346 -1.60 -13.23 -0.17
N TYR A 347 -2.89 -12.91 -0.38
CA TYR A 347 -3.47 -12.79 -1.72
C TYR A 347 -2.77 -11.69 -2.53
N SER A 348 -2.62 -10.48 -1.95
CA SER A 348 -1.96 -9.33 -2.59
C SER A 348 -0.50 -9.61 -2.93
N CYS A 349 0.23 -10.32 -2.07
CA CYS A 349 1.60 -10.74 -2.37
C CYS A 349 1.65 -11.68 -3.60
N SER A 350 0.73 -12.64 -3.70
CA SER A 350 0.65 -13.54 -4.85
C SER A 350 0.35 -12.78 -6.14
N VAL A 351 -0.64 -11.87 -6.12
CA VAL A 351 -0.96 -11.01 -7.27
C VAL A 351 0.23 -10.14 -7.65
N PHE A 352 0.89 -9.52 -6.67
CA PHE A 352 2.06 -8.67 -6.92
C PHE A 352 3.18 -9.43 -7.64
N THR A 353 3.52 -10.63 -7.16
CA THR A 353 4.61 -11.41 -7.76
C THR A 353 4.27 -11.88 -9.17
N GLU A 354 3.02 -12.18 -9.45
CA GLU A 354 2.58 -12.53 -10.80
C GLU A 354 2.62 -11.31 -11.73
N VAL A 355 2.08 -10.17 -11.31
CA VAL A 355 2.05 -8.95 -12.13
C VAL A 355 3.46 -8.40 -12.41
N VAL A 356 4.36 -8.44 -11.42
CA VAL A 356 5.70 -7.84 -11.54
C VAL A 356 6.71 -8.79 -12.17
N PHE A 357 6.65 -10.07 -11.82
CA PHE A 357 7.66 -11.05 -12.23
C PHE A 357 7.12 -12.14 -13.16
N GLY A 358 5.80 -12.21 -13.41
CA GLY A 358 5.18 -13.31 -14.17
C GLY A 358 5.31 -14.65 -13.45
N THR A 359 5.40 -14.66 -12.11
CA THR A 359 5.65 -15.87 -11.32
C THR A 359 4.81 -15.91 -10.06
N VAL A 360 4.45 -17.12 -9.61
CA VAL A 360 3.86 -17.37 -8.29
C VAL A 360 4.77 -18.31 -7.49
N PHE A 361 4.84 -18.08 -6.18
CA PHE A 361 5.74 -18.81 -5.27
C PHE A 361 5.04 -19.84 -4.41
N TRP A 362 3.70 -19.84 -4.37
CA TRP A 362 2.86 -20.84 -3.71
C TRP A 362 1.55 -21.02 -4.48
N ASP A 363 0.93 -22.18 -4.27
CA ASP A 363 -0.32 -22.55 -4.92
C ASP A 363 -1.13 -23.48 -4.01
N TYR A 364 -2.28 -23.01 -3.56
CA TYR A 364 -3.22 -23.75 -2.69
C TYR A 364 -4.38 -24.37 -3.44
N SER A 365 -4.35 -24.44 -4.78
CA SER A 365 -5.45 -24.98 -5.59
C SER A 365 -5.86 -26.40 -5.19
N HIS A 366 -4.92 -27.16 -4.63
CA HIS A 366 -5.14 -28.52 -4.17
C HIS A 366 -5.83 -28.61 -2.80
N LEU A 367 -5.93 -27.50 -2.05
CA LEU A 367 -6.54 -27.46 -0.74
C LEU A 367 -8.01 -26.99 -0.81
N PRO A 368 -8.92 -27.56 0.03
CA PRO A 368 -10.29 -27.05 0.11
C PRO A 368 -10.33 -25.63 0.69
N TYR A 369 -11.38 -24.88 0.35
CA TYR A 369 -11.60 -23.51 0.81
C TYR A 369 -10.46 -22.54 0.44
N ASN A 370 -9.83 -22.75 -0.72
CA ASN A 370 -8.91 -21.77 -1.30
C ASN A 370 -9.66 -20.76 -2.19
N ILE A 371 -9.03 -19.61 -2.42
CA ILE A 371 -9.49 -18.61 -3.38
C ILE A 371 -8.39 -18.45 -4.42
N ASN A 372 -8.67 -18.89 -5.64
CA ASN A 372 -7.77 -18.85 -6.80
C ASN A 372 -6.39 -19.48 -6.56
N GLY A 373 -6.28 -20.43 -5.63
CA GLY A 373 -4.99 -21.01 -5.23
C GLY A 373 -4.05 -20.06 -4.48
N ARG A 374 -4.44 -18.78 -4.30
CA ARG A 374 -3.57 -17.74 -3.72
C ARG A 374 -3.64 -17.64 -2.21
N VAL A 375 -4.81 -17.92 -1.63
CA VAL A 375 -5.06 -17.92 -0.19
C VAL A 375 -5.97 -19.07 0.19
N ASN A 376 -5.82 -19.58 1.41
CA ASN A 376 -6.61 -20.66 1.94
C ASN A 376 -7.12 -20.34 3.35
N LEU A 377 -8.34 -20.78 3.67
CA LEU A 377 -8.99 -20.53 4.96
C LEU A 377 -8.16 -20.99 6.16
N LEU A 378 -7.50 -22.15 6.07
CA LEU A 378 -6.66 -22.67 7.15
C LEU A 378 -5.47 -21.74 7.43
N PHE A 379 -4.84 -21.19 6.37
CA PHE A 379 -3.74 -20.26 6.53
C PHE A 379 -4.21 -18.91 7.09
N CYS A 380 -5.44 -18.47 6.76
CA CYS A 380 -6.03 -17.28 7.41
C CYS A 380 -6.17 -17.50 8.94
N VAL A 381 -6.56 -18.70 9.38
CA VAL A 381 -6.61 -19.06 10.82
C VAL A 381 -5.21 -18.99 11.43
N TYR A 382 -4.18 -19.51 10.73
CA TYR A 382 -2.79 -19.42 11.20
C TYR A 382 -2.31 -17.97 11.30
N TRP A 383 -2.68 -17.10 10.36
CA TRP A 383 -2.41 -15.66 10.43
C TRP A 383 -3.07 -15.02 11.66
N GLY A 384 -4.31 -15.40 11.98
CA GLY A 384 -5.00 -14.93 13.19
C GLY A 384 -4.29 -15.34 14.49
N ILE A 385 -3.85 -16.61 14.58
CA ILE A 385 -3.09 -17.12 15.73
C ILE A 385 -1.72 -16.45 15.81
N ALA A 386 -1.02 -16.34 14.70
CA ALA A 386 0.27 -15.67 14.61
C ALA A 386 0.18 -14.19 15.03
N ALA A 387 -0.91 -13.50 14.67
CA ALA A 387 -1.15 -12.12 15.09
C ALA A 387 -1.28 -11.97 16.61
N ILE A 388 -1.98 -12.90 17.29
CA ILE A 388 -2.05 -12.90 18.77
C ILE A 388 -0.65 -13.11 19.36
N ALA A 389 0.06 -14.15 18.89
CA ALA A 389 1.41 -14.45 19.37
C ALA A 389 2.37 -13.27 19.14
N TRP A 390 2.26 -12.63 17.97
CA TRP A 390 3.05 -11.46 17.61
C TRP A 390 2.77 -10.29 18.55
N VAL A 391 1.52 -9.84 18.64
CA VAL A 391 1.14 -8.63 19.36
C VAL A 391 1.34 -8.78 20.87
N LYS A 392 1.01 -9.97 21.42
CA LYS A 392 1.02 -10.20 22.88
C LYS A 392 2.37 -10.67 23.41
N LEU A 393 3.19 -11.35 22.60
CA LEU A 393 4.40 -12.01 23.07
C LEU A 393 5.66 -11.53 22.31
N LEU A 394 5.71 -11.73 20.99
CA LEU A 394 6.94 -11.56 20.22
C LEU A 394 7.33 -10.08 20.05
N TYR A 395 6.38 -9.22 19.69
CA TYR A 395 6.67 -7.80 19.52
C TYR A 395 7.10 -7.10 20.81
N PRO A 396 6.46 -7.30 21.97
CA PRO A 396 6.96 -6.72 23.22
C PRO A 396 8.40 -7.14 23.55
N ALA A 397 8.73 -8.43 23.33
CA ALA A 397 10.09 -8.92 23.53
C ALA A 397 11.10 -8.29 22.55
N ALA A 398 10.76 -8.25 21.25
CA ALA A 398 11.57 -7.60 20.24
C ALA A 398 11.76 -6.10 20.51
N SER A 399 10.68 -5.40 20.88
CA SER A 399 10.72 -3.98 21.25
C SER A 399 11.66 -3.72 22.42
N PHE A 400 11.58 -4.54 23.46
CA PHE A 400 12.45 -4.44 24.64
C PHE A 400 13.94 -4.63 24.28
N LEU A 401 14.26 -5.58 23.39
CA LEU A 401 15.63 -5.80 22.93
C LEU A 401 16.14 -4.64 22.08
N LEU A 402 15.33 -4.16 21.14
CA LEU A 402 15.69 -3.06 20.24
C LEU A 402 15.93 -1.75 21.01
N GLU A 403 15.13 -1.48 22.04
CA GLU A 403 15.24 -0.27 22.84
C GLU A 403 16.50 -0.24 23.72
N LYS A 404 17.21 -1.36 23.89
CA LYS A 404 18.52 -1.44 24.56
C LYS A 404 19.68 -1.04 23.66
N ILE A 405 19.49 -0.97 22.36
CA ILE A 405 20.57 -0.61 21.42
C ILE A 405 20.94 0.87 21.62
N PRO A 406 22.24 1.21 21.70
CA PRO A 406 22.66 2.60 21.78
C PRO A 406 22.14 3.42 20.59
N PRO A 407 21.60 4.65 20.80
CA PRO A 407 20.91 5.40 19.77
C PRO A 407 21.71 5.66 18.49
N VAL A 408 22.99 5.98 18.62
CA VAL A 408 23.87 6.25 17.47
C VAL A 408 24.14 4.96 16.70
N ALA A 409 24.52 3.89 17.40
CA ALA A 409 24.76 2.60 16.76
C ALA A 409 23.48 2.05 16.07
N GLY A 410 22.34 2.13 16.77
CA GLY A 410 21.06 1.71 16.22
C GLY A 410 20.70 2.46 14.93
N LYS A 411 20.94 3.76 14.88
CA LYS A 411 20.66 4.56 13.67
C LYS A 411 21.58 4.20 12.50
N ILE A 412 22.88 4.00 12.76
CA ILE A 412 23.83 3.57 11.73
C ILE A 412 23.43 2.19 11.21
N MET A 413 23.14 1.24 12.10
CA MET A 413 22.73 -0.11 11.73
C MET A 413 21.39 -0.11 10.95
N THR A 414 20.43 0.75 11.31
CA THR A 414 19.17 0.90 10.54
C THR A 414 19.48 1.24 9.08
N TRP A 415 20.37 2.19 8.82
CA TRP A 415 20.74 2.56 7.45
C TRP A 415 21.48 1.44 6.72
N ILE A 416 22.38 0.73 7.40
CA ILE A 416 23.07 -0.44 6.83
C ILE A 416 22.05 -1.51 6.42
N ILE A 417 21.08 -1.82 7.31
CA ILE A 417 19.99 -2.77 7.03
C ILE A 417 19.14 -2.31 5.83
N VAL A 418 18.74 -1.05 5.79
CA VAL A 418 17.94 -0.51 4.68
C VAL A 418 18.67 -0.62 3.36
N ILE A 419 19.94 -0.18 3.32
CA ILE A 419 20.75 -0.23 2.10
C ILE A 419 20.93 -1.69 1.65
N PHE A 420 21.31 -2.59 2.57
CA PHE A 420 21.50 -4.01 2.28
C PHE A 420 20.22 -4.63 1.70
N MET A 421 19.07 -4.47 2.39
CA MET A 421 17.81 -5.08 1.97
C MET A 421 17.31 -4.51 0.64
N VAL A 422 17.47 -3.20 0.40
CA VAL A 422 17.06 -2.57 -0.86
C VAL A 422 17.91 -3.07 -2.02
N LEU A 423 19.23 -3.17 -1.83
CA LEU A 423 20.14 -3.69 -2.87
C LEU A 423 19.85 -5.16 -3.16
N ASP A 424 19.64 -5.98 -2.13
CA ASP A 424 19.35 -7.40 -2.31
C ASP A 424 18.00 -7.64 -2.99
N MET A 425 16.97 -6.88 -2.60
CA MET A 425 15.67 -6.91 -3.30
C MET A 425 15.80 -6.51 -4.77
N ALA A 426 16.56 -5.47 -5.08
CA ALA A 426 16.77 -5.02 -6.46
C ALA A 426 17.51 -6.08 -7.30
N VAL A 427 18.56 -6.67 -6.75
CA VAL A 427 19.33 -7.73 -7.42
C VAL A 427 18.50 -8.99 -7.60
N SER A 428 17.78 -9.42 -6.56
CA SER A 428 16.92 -10.60 -6.61
C SER A 428 15.79 -10.45 -7.62
N GLY A 429 15.15 -9.26 -7.65
CA GLY A 429 14.13 -8.95 -8.65
C GLY A 429 14.67 -8.96 -10.08
N ALA A 430 15.84 -8.35 -10.31
CA ALA A 430 16.50 -8.37 -11.63
C ALA A 430 16.85 -9.81 -12.07
N ALA A 431 17.37 -10.63 -11.15
CA ALA A 431 17.73 -12.01 -11.45
C ALA A 431 16.52 -12.89 -11.77
N ILE A 432 15.38 -12.73 -11.03
CA ILE A 432 14.12 -13.43 -11.31
C ILE A 432 13.57 -12.99 -12.67
N SER A 433 13.51 -11.69 -12.93
CA SER A 433 13.04 -11.15 -14.21
C SER A 433 13.86 -11.69 -15.38
N ARG A 434 15.20 -11.72 -15.27
CA ARG A 434 16.06 -12.30 -16.30
C ARG A 434 15.88 -13.81 -16.46
N TYR A 435 15.69 -14.54 -15.36
CA TYR A 435 15.38 -15.97 -15.42
C TYR A 435 14.09 -16.23 -16.23
N VAL A 436 13.01 -15.50 -15.93
CA VAL A 436 11.74 -15.62 -16.66
C VAL A 436 11.93 -15.29 -18.14
N SER A 437 12.66 -14.20 -18.46
CA SER A 437 12.96 -13.81 -19.84
C SER A 437 13.75 -14.91 -20.59
N ARG A 438 14.77 -15.51 -19.96
CA ARG A 438 15.52 -16.64 -20.56
C ARG A 438 14.64 -17.85 -20.81
N LYS A 439 13.73 -18.20 -19.89
CA LYS A 439 12.78 -19.31 -20.09
C LYS A 439 11.80 -19.02 -21.23
N ALA A 440 11.49 -17.74 -21.48
CA ALA A 440 10.70 -17.30 -22.62
C ALA A 440 11.51 -17.16 -23.92
N GLY A 441 12.81 -17.47 -23.93
CA GLY A 441 13.68 -17.38 -25.10
C GLY A 441 14.13 -15.94 -25.45
N VAL A 442 14.00 -15.00 -24.54
CA VAL A 442 14.40 -13.60 -24.75
C VAL A 442 15.87 -13.42 -24.37
N GLU A 443 16.70 -13.06 -25.35
CA GLU A 443 18.13 -12.79 -25.14
C GLU A 443 18.37 -11.48 -24.39
N ALA A 444 19.56 -11.37 -23.75
CA ALA A 444 19.96 -10.15 -23.08
C ALA A 444 20.20 -9.02 -24.07
N SER A 445 19.63 -7.85 -23.82
CA SER A 445 19.66 -6.69 -24.73
C SER A 445 20.65 -5.60 -24.30
N ASN A 446 21.09 -5.62 -23.04
CA ASN A 446 21.97 -4.60 -22.48
C ASN A 446 23.05 -5.19 -21.54
N PRO A 447 24.13 -4.44 -21.23
CA PRO A 447 25.25 -4.93 -20.41
C PRO A 447 24.83 -5.42 -19.02
N VAL A 448 23.79 -4.84 -18.41
CA VAL A 448 23.31 -5.24 -17.08
C VAL A 448 22.64 -6.61 -17.15
N GLU A 449 21.85 -6.87 -18.19
CA GLU A 449 21.21 -8.16 -18.42
C GLU A 449 22.24 -9.24 -18.70
N HIS A 450 23.26 -8.98 -19.52
CA HIS A 450 24.37 -9.90 -19.75
C HIS A 450 25.14 -10.22 -18.46
N MET A 451 25.37 -9.21 -17.62
CA MET A 451 25.99 -9.41 -16.30
C MET A 451 25.10 -10.29 -15.40
N CYS A 452 23.80 -10.01 -15.34
CA CYS A 452 22.85 -10.84 -14.60
C CYS A 452 22.85 -12.29 -15.09
N ASP A 453 22.85 -12.53 -16.40
CA ASP A 453 22.85 -13.86 -16.98
C ASP A 453 24.16 -14.63 -16.70
N SER A 454 25.29 -13.93 -16.60
CA SER A 454 26.58 -14.54 -16.27
C SER A 454 26.70 -14.96 -14.80
N ILE A 455 26.15 -14.15 -13.88
CA ILE A 455 26.22 -14.35 -12.42
C ILE A 455 25.10 -15.28 -11.94
N TYR A 456 23.85 -15.00 -12.34
CA TYR A 456 22.64 -15.66 -11.84
C TYR A 456 22.13 -16.71 -12.83
N LYS A 457 22.86 -17.82 -12.95
CA LYS A 457 22.49 -18.94 -13.84
C LYS A 457 21.21 -19.62 -13.36
N ASP A 458 20.50 -20.26 -14.30
CA ASP A 458 19.23 -20.92 -14.05
C ASP A 458 19.28 -21.91 -12.87
N LYS A 459 20.31 -22.75 -12.79
CA LYS A 459 20.50 -23.70 -11.68
C LYS A 459 20.56 -23.01 -10.30
N LEU A 460 21.11 -21.80 -10.22
CA LEU A 460 21.18 -21.04 -8.97
C LEU A 460 19.77 -20.54 -8.59
N ILE A 461 19.05 -19.99 -9.55
CA ILE A 461 17.67 -19.47 -9.33
C ILE A 461 16.72 -20.61 -8.95
N GLU A 462 16.75 -21.73 -9.65
CA GLU A 462 15.95 -22.93 -9.35
C GLU A 462 16.26 -23.52 -7.96
N ARG A 463 17.52 -23.42 -7.50
CA ARG A 463 17.91 -23.84 -6.15
C ARG A 463 17.38 -22.91 -5.06
N ILE A 464 17.37 -21.59 -5.32
CA ILE A 464 16.90 -20.60 -4.33
C ILE A 464 15.37 -20.56 -4.29
N TYR A 465 14.72 -20.68 -5.45
CA TYR A 465 13.26 -20.58 -5.60
C TYR A 465 12.64 -21.89 -6.16
N PRO A 466 12.74 -23.01 -5.41
CA PRO A 466 12.36 -24.33 -5.94
C PRO A 466 10.86 -24.47 -6.25
N ASN A 467 10.01 -23.64 -5.64
CA ASN A 467 8.55 -23.67 -5.81
C ASN A 467 8.04 -22.59 -6.78
N MET A 468 8.93 -21.80 -7.39
CA MET A 468 8.54 -20.76 -8.33
C MET A 468 7.93 -21.38 -9.59
N LYS A 469 6.73 -20.96 -9.93
CA LYS A 469 6.03 -21.34 -11.17
C LYS A 469 5.93 -20.13 -12.09
N ILE A 470 6.38 -20.25 -13.33
CA ILE A 470 6.21 -19.21 -14.36
C ILE A 470 4.78 -19.35 -14.89
N GLN A 471 4.07 -18.23 -14.98
CA GLN A 471 2.68 -18.13 -15.44
C GLN A 471 2.64 -17.74 -16.94
#